data_b2c7bb5e491eb5edb4a84ebd05df773d
#
_entry.id   b2c7bb5e491eb5edb4a84ebd05df773d
#
_cell.length_a   1.000
_cell.length_b   1.000
_cell.length_c   1.000
_cell.angle_alpha   90.00
_cell.angle_beta   90.00
_cell.angle_gamma   90.00
#
_symmetry.space_group_name_H-M   'P 1'
#
loop_
_entity.id
_entity.type
_entity.pdbx_description
1 polymer ?
#
loop_
_entity_poly.entity_id
_entity_poly.type
_entity_poly.pdbx_seq_one_letter_code
_entity_poly.pdbx_strand_id
1 'polypeptide(L)' 'MNSPRMDWGDIERIFFGALDRPAQEREAWVKEAAAGDAGLEEQVRSLLRAKR' A
#
# COMPACT_ATOMS: atom_id res chain seq x y z
N MET A 1 -14.88 -11.64 11.32
CA MET A 1 -14.71 -11.40 10.99
C MET A 1 -14.13 -10.71 10.72
N ASN A 2 -13.78 -10.37 10.50
CA ASN A 2 -13.22 -9.83 10.23
C ASN A 2 -12.87 -9.02 9.61
N SER A 3 -12.68 -8.55 9.22
CA SER A 3 -12.58 -7.85 8.50
C SER A 3 -11.89 -6.81 8.52
N PRO A 4 -11.12 -6.75 8.72
CA PRO A 4 -10.40 -5.74 8.93
C PRO A 4 -9.96 -5.09 7.84
N ARG A 5 -10.10 -4.00 7.70
CA ARG A 5 -9.69 -3.38 6.72
C ARG A 5 -8.25 -3.22 6.69
N MET A 6 -7.46 -3.12 7.59
CA MET A 6 -6.08 -2.94 7.54
C MET A 6 -5.40 -4.18 7.89
N ASP A 7 -5.64 -5.20 7.17
CA ASP A 7 -4.96 -6.45 7.34
C ASP A 7 -3.51 -6.29 6.99
N TRP A 8 -2.64 -6.78 7.83
CA TRP A 8 -1.21 -6.65 7.59
C TRP A 8 -0.80 -7.32 6.29
N GLY A 9 -1.46 -8.43 5.97
CA GLY A 9 -1.17 -9.11 4.72
C GLY A 9 -1.46 -8.24 3.50
N ASP A 10 -2.52 -7.45 3.58
CA ASP A 10 -2.85 -6.55 2.49
C ASP A 10 -1.82 -5.45 2.38
N ILE A 11 -1.39 -4.93 3.52
CA ILE A 11 -0.38 -3.88 3.52
C ILE A 11 0.89 -4.39 2.87
N GLU A 12 1.31 -5.58 3.25
CA GLU A 12 2.52 -6.15 2.70
C GLU A 12 2.41 -6.38 1.21
N ARG A 13 1.28 -6.90 0.77
CA ARG A 13 1.11 -7.20 -0.63
C ARG A 13 1.19 -5.93 -1.46
N ILE A 14 0.54 -4.88 -1.02
CA ILE A 14 0.56 -3.63 -1.77
C ILE A 14 1.95 -3.02 -1.72
N PHE A 15 2.60 -3.12 -0.56
CA PHE A 15 3.93 -2.57 -0.39
C PHE A 15 4.93 -3.23 -1.34
N PHE A 16 4.92 -4.55 -1.38
CA PHE A 16 5.85 -5.25 -2.26
C PHE A 16 5.51 -5.02 -3.73
N GLY A 17 4.24 -4.92 -4.03
CA GLY A 17 3.85 -4.61 -5.39
C GLY A 17 4.35 -3.25 -5.81
N ALA A 18 4.36 -2.30 -4.89
CA ALA A 18 4.86 -0.97 -5.19
C ALA A 18 6.36 -0.99 -5.41
N LEU A 19 7.08 -1.77 -4.62
CA LEU A 19 8.52 -1.85 -4.78
C LEU A 19 8.90 -2.44 -6.11
N ASP A 20 8.03 -3.26 -6.66
CA ASP A 20 8.30 -3.92 -7.93
C ASP A 20 8.09 -2.97 -9.11
N ARG A 21 7.59 -1.78 -8.87
CA ARG A 21 7.32 -0.81 -9.92
C ARG A 21 8.25 0.38 -9.83
N PRO A 22 8.45 1.11 -10.95
CA PRO A 22 9.26 2.31 -10.89
C PRO A 22 8.65 3.31 -9.92
N ALA A 23 9.50 4.13 -9.35
CA ALA A 23 9.06 5.07 -8.34
C ALA A 23 7.89 5.93 -8.82
N GLN A 24 7.93 6.33 -10.08
CA GLN A 24 6.89 7.21 -10.58
C GLN A 24 5.55 6.51 -10.72
N GLU A 25 5.53 5.20 -10.71
CA GLU A 25 4.27 4.48 -10.79
C GLU A 25 3.77 3.98 -9.45
N ARG A 26 4.57 4.14 -8.42
CA ARG A 26 4.21 3.61 -7.12
C ARG A 26 2.98 4.24 -6.53
N GLU A 27 2.85 5.54 -6.67
CA GLU A 27 1.69 6.21 -6.11
C GLU A 27 0.41 5.75 -6.75
N ALA A 28 0.40 5.65 -8.05
CA ALA A 28 -0.79 5.19 -8.74
C ALA A 28 -1.13 3.76 -8.35
N TRP A 29 -0.11 2.94 -8.22
CA TRP A 29 -0.32 1.56 -7.83
C TRP A 29 -0.93 1.46 -6.44
N VAL A 30 -0.38 2.20 -5.49
CA VAL A 30 -0.87 2.16 -4.13
C VAL A 30 -2.30 2.65 -4.06
N LYS A 31 -2.58 3.73 -4.76
CA LYS A 31 -3.92 4.28 -4.76
C LYS A 31 -4.93 3.29 -5.30
N GLU A 32 -4.60 2.65 -6.39
CA GLU A 32 -5.48 1.69 -6.97
C GLU A 32 -5.62 0.44 -6.14
N ALA A 33 -4.53 -0.05 -5.63
CA ALA A 33 -4.55 -1.26 -4.84
C ALA A 33 -5.29 -1.07 -3.53
N ALA A 34 -5.23 0.12 -2.97
CA ALA A 34 -5.94 0.40 -1.74
C ALA A 34 -7.44 0.56 -1.97
N ALA A 35 -7.82 0.77 -3.23
CA ALA A 35 -9.21 0.76 -3.61
C ALA A 35 -10.09 1.69 -2.75
N GLY A 36 -9.61 2.88 -2.54
CA GLY A 36 -10.40 3.86 -1.81
C GLY A 36 -10.26 3.80 -0.31
N ASP A 37 -9.50 2.87 0.21
CA ASP A 37 -9.27 2.80 1.64
C ASP A 37 -8.12 3.73 1.99
N ALA A 38 -8.45 4.93 2.42
CA ALA A 38 -7.43 5.94 2.70
C ALA A 38 -6.49 5.50 3.81
N GLY A 39 -6.99 4.77 4.79
CA GLY A 39 -6.14 4.29 5.86
C GLY A 39 -5.10 3.31 5.38
N LEU A 40 -5.53 2.41 4.52
CA LEU A 40 -4.62 1.43 3.96
C LEU A 40 -3.57 2.12 3.08
N GLU A 41 -4.01 3.04 2.28
CA GLU A 41 -3.12 3.78 1.40
C GLU A 41 -2.06 4.51 2.22
N GLU A 42 -2.49 5.15 3.29
CA GLU A 42 -1.57 5.91 4.13
C GLU A 42 -0.55 4.99 4.79
N GLN A 43 -0.97 3.83 5.22
CA GLN A 43 -0.05 2.90 5.85
C GLN A 43 1.03 2.44 4.87
N VAL A 44 0.63 2.12 3.65
CA VAL A 44 1.59 1.69 2.66
C VAL A 44 2.54 2.83 2.30
N ARG A 45 2.01 4.04 2.15
CA ARG A 45 2.85 5.17 1.83
C ARG A 45 3.86 5.43 2.92
N SER A 46 3.44 5.27 4.16
CA SER A 46 4.32 5.48 5.28
C SER A 46 5.48 4.50 5.24
N LEU A 47 5.17 3.24 4.93
CA LEU A 47 6.22 2.23 4.83
C LEU A 47 7.17 2.54 3.68
N LEU A 48 6.63 2.96 2.56
CA LEU A 48 7.47 3.28 1.42
C LEU A 48 8.40 4.45 1.74
N ARG A 49 7.89 5.40 2.49
CA ARG A 49 8.69 6.56 2.84
C ARG A 49 9.79 6.16 3.81
N ALA A 50 9.51 5.26 4.73
CA ALA A 50 10.48 4.84 5.69
C ALA A 50 11.57 3.98 5.08
N LYS A 51 11.22 3.30 3.99
CA LYS A 51 12.20 2.47 3.38
C LYS A 51 13.01 3.29 2.42
N ARG A 52 14.17 3.64 2.68
CA ARG A 52 14.92 4.46 1.78
C ARG A 52 16.11 3.76 1.30
#